data_a79cbde8e001f1fd3c32c09d29aa9ebd
#
_entry.id   a79cbde8e001f1fd3c32c09d29aa9ebd
#
_cell.length_a   1.000
_cell.length_b   1.000
_cell.length_c   1.000
_cell.angle_alpha   90.00
_cell.angle_beta   90.00
_cell.angle_gamma   90.00
#
_symmetry.space_group_name_H-M   'P 1'
#
loop_
_entity.id
_entity.type
_entity.pdbx_description
1 polymer ?
#
loop_
_entity_poly.entity_id
_entity_poly.type
_entity_poly.pdbx_seq_one_letter_code
_entity_poly.pdbx_strand_id
1 'polypeptide(L)'
;FSRPLTHDLMKIIIDVLEAEVRQVEITGIQNDTYFARLVLKRGDDIFYIDARPSDSIALALRCKAPIYLDPDLFSRYSRKMTVPKDDGLGNIDPDEFNDFDL
;
A
#
# COMPACT_ATOMS: atom_id res chain seq x y z
N PHE A 1 -9.13 24.89 -14.73
CA PHE A 1 -9.06 23.45 -15.04
C PHE A 1 -7.78 22.87 -14.47
N SER A 2 -7.90 22.02 -13.46
CA SER A 2 -6.76 21.38 -12.86
C SER A 2 -6.58 19.97 -13.41
N ARG A 3 -5.33 19.61 -13.65
CA ARG A 3 -5.00 18.27 -14.12
C ARG A 3 -4.92 17.31 -12.94
N PRO A 4 -5.23 16.03 -13.15
CA PRO A 4 -5.13 15.06 -12.08
C PRO A 4 -3.67 14.93 -11.63
N LEU A 5 -3.49 14.68 -10.33
CA LEU A 5 -2.20 14.32 -9.77
C LEU A 5 -1.80 12.92 -10.24
N THR A 6 -0.54 12.58 -10.05
CA THR A 6 0.01 11.31 -10.54
C THR A 6 -0.82 10.10 -10.15
N HIS A 7 -1.18 9.99 -8.87
CA HIS A 7 -1.96 8.83 -8.40
C HIS A 7 -3.41 8.87 -8.91
N ASP A 8 -3.94 10.06 -9.11
CA ASP A 8 -5.26 10.21 -9.72
C ASP A 8 -5.24 9.77 -11.17
N LEU A 9 -4.16 10.10 -11.88
CA LEU A 9 -3.97 9.65 -13.26
C LEU A 9 -3.85 8.14 -13.33
N MET A 10 -3.14 7.52 -12.40
CA MET A 10 -3.04 6.07 -12.34
C MET A 10 -4.41 5.42 -12.20
N LYS A 11 -5.24 5.96 -11.32
CA LYS A 11 -6.61 5.46 -11.15
C LYS A 11 -7.42 5.59 -12.44
N ILE A 12 -7.29 6.72 -13.12
CA ILE A 12 -8.00 6.95 -14.38
C ILE A 12 -7.57 5.91 -15.42
N ILE A 13 -6.28 5.65 -15.53
CA ILE A 13 -5.76 4.67 -16.48
C ILE A 13 -6.28 3.27 -16.17
N ILE A 14 -6.28 2.90 -14.91
CA ILE A 14 -6.81 1.60 -14.49
C ILE A 14 -8.29 1.47 -14.85
N ASP A 15 -9.07 2.53 -14.59
CA ASP A 15 -10.49 2.53 -14.89
C ASP A 15 -10.74 2.46 -16.41
N VAL A 16 -9.96 3.19 -17.20
CA VAL A 16 -10.08 3.18 -18.67
C VAL A 16 -9.81 1.79 -19.24
N LEU A 17 -8.87 1.07 -18.64
CA LEU A 17 -8.53 -0.29 -19.05
C LEU A 17 -9.47 -1.35 -18.47
N GLU A 18 -10.52 -0.91 -17.77
CA GLU A 18 -11.51 -1.81 -17.18
C GLU A 18 -10.92 -2.78 -16.16
N ALA A 19 -9.89 -2.32 -15.47
CA ALA A 19 -9.29 -3.05 -14.37
C ALA A 19 -9.69 -2.41 -13.04
N GLU A 20 -9.38 -3.10 -11.94
CA GLU A 20 -9.58 -2.55 -10.61
C GLU A 20 -8.38 -2.88 -9.73
N VAL A 21 -8.12 -2.02 -8.76
CA VAL A 21 -7.17 -2.33 -7.69
C VAL A 21 -7.92 -3.17 -6.68
N ARG A 22 -7.58 -4.45 -6.63
CA ARG A 22 -8.24 -5.39 -5.74
C ARG A 22 -7.79 -5.22 -4.31
N GLN A 23 -6.49 -5.09 -4.12
CA GLN A 23 -5.88 -4.90 -2.81
C GLN A 23 -4.43 -4.48 -2.96
N VAL A 24 -3.86 -4.00 -1.85
CA VAL A 24 -2.45 -3.71 -1.73
C VAL A 24 -1.89 -4.54 -0.59
N GLU A 25 -0.72 -5.11 -0.78
CA GLU A 25 -0.05 -5.92 0.22
C GLU A 25 1.30 -5.29 0.53
N ILE A 26 1.55 -5.02 1.80
CA ILE A 26 2.87 -4.60 2.27
C ILE A 26 3.56 -5.87 2.73
N THR A 27 4.62 -6.27 2.02
CA THR A 27 5.05 -7.66 2.09
C THR A 27 6.35 -7.89 2.83
N GLY A 28 7.24 -7.01 2.98
CA GLY A 28 8.44 -7.41 3.64
C GLY A 28 9.43 -6.29 3.87
N ILE A 29 10.50 -6.63 4.60
CA ILE A 29 11.64 -5.77 4.81
C ILE A 29 12.87 -6.48 4.28
N GLN A 30 13.64 -5.80 3.45
CA GLN A 30 14.93 -6.24 3.01
C GLN A 30 15.85 -5.03 3.01
N ASN A 31 16.96 -5.11 3.75
CA ASN A 31 17.89 -3.99 3.90
C ASN A 31 17.21 -2.72 4.38
N ASP A 32 16.31 -2.85 5.36
CA ASP A 32 15.52 -1.75 5.92
C ASP A 32 14.59 -1.08 4.90
N THR A 33 14.33 -1.73 3.78
CA THR A 33 13.41 -1.25 2.75
C THR A 33 12.14 -2.10 2.75
N TYR A 34 11.00 -1.44 2.72
CA TYR A 34 9.72 -2.11 2.65
C TYR A 34 9.30 -2.31 1.21
N PHE A 35 8.61 -3.41 0.97
CA PHE A 35 8.09 -3.75 -0.35
C PHE A 35 6.59 -3.80 -0.30
N ALA A 36 5.98 -3.40 -1.40
CA ALA A 36 4.54 -3.48 -1.55
C ALA A 36 4.20 -4.12 -2.88
N ARG A 37 3.02 -4.66 -2.94
CA ARG A 37 2.51 -5.30 -4.13
C ARG A 37 1.08 -4.84 -4.37
N LEU A 38 0.85 -4.31 -5.56
CA LEU A 38 -0.50 -4.01 -6.03
C LEU A 38 -1.08 -5.26 -6.65
N VAL A 39 -2.29 -5.60 -6.26
CA VAL A 39 -3.02 -6.70 -6.89
C VAL A 39 -4.13 -6.07 -7.73
N LEU A 40 -4.01 -6.24 -9.02
CA LEU A 40 -5.00 -5.75 -9.98
C LEU A 40 -5.82 -6.90 -10.52
N LYS A 41 -7.09 -6.62 -10.79
CA LYS A 41 -7.96 -7.58 -11.42
C LYS A 41 -8.55 -6.98 -12.68
N ARG A 42 -8.55 -7.74 -13.77
CA ARG A 42 -9.20 -7.37 -15.01
C ARG A 42 -9.89 -8.62 -15.56
N GLY A 43 -11.23 -8.62 -15.54
CA GLY A 43 -11.96 -9.82 -15.87
C GLY A 43 -11.61 -10.95 -14.90
N ASP A 44 -11.14 -12.06 -15.42
CA ASP A 44 -10.69 -13.20 -14.61
C ASP A 44 -9.17 -13.18 -14.35
N ASP A 45 -8.47 -12.20 -14.91
CA ASP A 45 -7.02 -12.13 -14.79
C ASP A 45 -6.61 -11.34 -13.56
N ILE A 46 -5.60 -11.85 -12.86
CA ILE A 46 -5.03 -11.19 -11.69
C ILE A 46 -3.58 -10.84 -12.02
N PHE A 47 -3.20 -9.59 -11.73
CA PHE A 47 -1.86 -9.09 -11.97
C PHE A 47 -1.24 -8.63 -10.67
N TYR A 48 0.04 -8.91 -10.50
CA TYR A 48 0.81 -8.48 -9.33
C TYR A 48 1.88 -7.52 -9.79
N ILE A 49 1.91 -6.33 -9.21
CA ILE A 49 2.84 -5.28 -9.59
C ILE A 49 3.63 -4.87 -8.37
N ASP A 50 4.96 -5.01 -8.45
CA ASP A 50 5.83 -4.50 -7.39
C ASP A 50 5.82 -2.97 -7.42
N ALA A 51 5.69 -2.38 -6.26
CA ALA A 51 5.61 -0.94 -6.13
C ALA A 51 6.16 -0.49 -4.78
N ARG A 52 6.46 0.78 -4.66
CA ARG A 52 6.81 1.33 -3.37
C ARG A 52 5.58 1.41 -2.49
N PRO A 53 5.72 1.20 -1.17
CA PRO A 53 4.58 1.33 -0.27
C PRO A 53 3.85 2.66 -0.39
N SER A 54 4.56 3.78 -0.54
CA SER A 54 3.93 5.09 -0.65
C SER A 54 2.99 5.20 -1.84
N ASP A 55 3.42 4.73 -3.00
CA ASP A 55 2.60 4.78 -4.21
C ASP A 55 1.41 3.84 -4.09
N SER A 56 1.65 2.66 -3.51
CA SER A 56 0.61 1.64 -3.36
C SER A 56 -0.48 2.09 -2.40
N ILE A 57 -0.10 2.68 -1.28
CA ILE A 57 -1.04 3.19 -0.30
C ILE A 57 -1.84 4.36 -0.87
N ALA A 58 -1.15 5.29 -1.55
CA ALA A 58 -1.82 6.42 -2.16
C ALA A 58 -2.86 5.98 -3.19
N LEU A 59 -2.52 4.99 -3.99
CA LEU A 59 -3.44 4.45 -4.99
C LEU A 59 -4.60 3.69 -4.33
N ALA A 60 -4.31 2.89 -3.32
CA ALA A 60 -5.34 2.14 -2.59
C ALA A 60 -6.37 3.07 -1.98
N LEU A 61 -5.94 4.20 -1.41
CA LEU A 61 -6.84 5.17 -0.82
C LEU A 61 -7.77 5.78 -1.88
N ARG A 62 -7.26 6.05 -3.06
CA ARG A 62 -8.06 6.60 -4.15
C ARG A 62 -9.04 5.59 -4.72
N CYS A 63 -8.67 4.33 -4.74
CA CYS A 63 -9.50 3.25 -5.28
C CYS A 63 -10.37 2.59 -4.21
N LYS A 64 -10.24 3.00 -2.96
CA LYS A 64 -10.95 2.40 -1.82
C LYS A 64 -10.67 0.91 -1.71
N ALA A 65 -9.42 0.54 -2.02
CA ALA A 65 -8.98 -0.84 -1.94
C ALA A 65 -8.39 -1.14 -0.56
N PRO A 66 -8.55 -2.36 -0.06
CA PRO A 66 -7.98 -2.73 1.23
C PRO A 66 -6.47 -2.83 1.17
N ILE A 67 -5.82 -2.58 2.29
CA ILE A 67 -4.37 -2.68 2.45
C ILE A 67 -4.11 -3.76 3.48
N TYR A 68 -3.33 -4.76 3.11
CA TYR A 68 -2.95 -5.86 3.99
C TYR A 68 -1.49 -5.77 4.34
N LEU A 69 -1.20 -6.04 5.60
CA LEU A 69 0.17 -6.15 6.09
C LEU A 69 0.48 -7.62 6.35
N ASP A 70 1.65 -8.04 5.89
CA ASP A 70 2.15 -9.36 6.24
C ASP A 70 2.36 -9.44 7.76
N PRO A 71 1.78 -10.44 8.44
CA PRO A 71 1.97 -10.57 9.90
C PRO A 71 3.43 -10.66 10.32
N ASP A 72 4.27 -11.31 9.52
CA ASP A 72 5.70 -11.42 9.81
C ASP A 72 6.37 -10.05 9.73
N LEU A 73 5.98 -9.24 8.76
CA LEU A 73 6.48 -7.89 8.64
C LEU A 73 6.16 -7.08 9.91
N PHE A 74 4.93 -7.20 10.37
CA PHE A 74 4.50 -6.48 11.55
C PHE A 74 5.32 -6.87 12.78
N SER A 75 5.57 -8.16 12.97
CA SER A 75 6.38 -8.65 14.08
C SER A 75 7.79 -8.09 14.04
N ARG A 76 8.40 -8.05 12.85
CA ARG A 76 9.74 -7.49 12.67
C ARG A 76 9.78 -6.00 12.97
N TYR A 77 8.76 -5.29 12.52
CA TYR A 77 8.65 -3.86 12.78
C TYR A 77 8.55 -3.58 14.29
N SER A 78 7.71 -4.32 14.97
CA SER A 78 7.52 -4.17 16.41
C SER A 78 8.78 -4.45 17.22
N ARG A 79 9.67 -5.31 16.71
CA ARG A 79 10.94 -5.59 17.36
C ARG A 79 11.96 -4.47 17.20
N LYS A 80 11.91 -3.77 16.06
CA LYS A 80 12.85 -2.69 15.76
C LYS A 80 12.49 -1.40 16.46
N MET A 81 11.22 -1.19 16.73
CA MET A 81 10.70 0.04 17.31
C MET A 81 10.05 -0.24 18.65
N THR A 82 10.36 0.62 19.62
CA THR A 82 9.66 0.57 20.89
C THR A 82 8.28 1.17 20.67
N VAL A 83 7.32 0.32 20.39
CA VAL A 83 5.93 0.74 20.22
C VAL A 83 5.28 0.76 21.60
N PRO A 84 4.69 1.89 22.02
CA PRO A 84 3.91 1.90 23.26
C PRO A 84 2.81 0.85 23.19
N LYS A 85 2.64 0.09 24.28
CA LYS A 85 1.68 -1.01 24.31
C LYS A 85 0.23 -0.57 24.15
N ASP A 86 -0.01 0.71 24.32
CA ASP A 86 -1.36 1.28 24.26
C ASP A 86 -1.77 1.67 22.86
N ASP A 87 -0.84 1.62 21.91
CA ASP A 87 -1.19 1.89 20.53
C ASP A 87 -1.90 0.69 19.97
N GLY A 88 -3.21 0.76 19.99
CA GLY A 88 -4.01 -0.26 19.36
C GLY A 88 -3.59 -0.42 17.91
N LEU A 89 -3.39 -1.65 17.51
CA LEU A 89 -2.93 -1.98 16.17
C LEU A 89 -3.93 -1.57 15.09
N GLY A 90 -5.15 -1.20 15.47
CA GLY A 90 -6.14 -0.68 14.56
C GLY A 90 -5.96 0.79 14.19
N ASN A 91 -5.03 1.47 14.85
CA ASN A 91 -4.80 2.90 14.65
C ASN A 91 -3.43 3.16 14.06
N ILE A 92 -3.18 2.62 12.89
CA ILE A 92 -1.98 3.01 12.16
C ILE A 92 -2.25 4.39 11.59
N ASP A 93 -1.55 5.37 12.14
CA ASP A 93 -1.62 6.73 11.65
C ASP A 93 -0.98 6.77 10.26
N PRO A 94 -1.65 7.37 9.27
CA PRO A 94 -1.03 7.53 7.96
C PRO A 94 0.33 8.21 8.02
N ASP A 95 0.57 9.07 9.00
CA ASP A 95 1.86 9.74 9.16
C ASP A 95 2.97 8.77 9.57
N GLU A 96 2.64 7.64 10.18
CA GLU A 96 3.64 6.64 10.52
C GLU A 96 4.29 6.03 9.29
N PHE A 97 3.60 6.02 8.18
CA PHE A 97 4.17 5.52 6.93
C PHE A 97 5.24 6.43 6.37
N ASN A 98 5.33 7.66 6.83
CA ASN A 98 6.39 8.56 6.43
C ASN A 98 7.72 8.23 7.09
N ASP A 99 7.71 7.48 8.18
CA ASP A 99 8.92 7.02 8.85
C ASP A 99 9.59 5.88 8.11
N PHE A 100 8.90 5.30 7.17
CA PHE A 100 9.48 4.31 6.28
C PHE A 100 9.94 5.00 5.01
N ASP A 101 10.96 4.49 4.41
CA ASP A 101 11.47 5.05 3.17
C ASP A 101 10.45 4.80 2.05
N LEU A 102 9.41 5.56 2.11
CA LEU A 102 8.31 5.46 1.16
C LEU A 102 8.55 6.40 -0.04
#